data_35fe8d2584d981c1d0afe003550d6359
#
_entry.id   35fe8d2584d981c1d0afe003550d6359
#
_cell.length_a   1.000
_cell.length_b   1.000
_cell.length_c   1.000
_cell.angle_alpha   90.00
_cell.angle_beta   90.00
_cell.angle_gamma   90.00
#
_symmetry.space_group_name_H-M   'P 1'
#
loop_
_entity.id
_entity.type
_entity.pdbx_description
1 polymer ?
#
loop_
_entity_poly.entity_id
_entity_poly.type
_entity_poly.pdbx_seq_one_letter_code
_entity_poly.pdbx_strand_id
1 'polypeptide(L)'
;MLAILGGEAELTFASAGAAAAPLKANRLRALAVTTAEPSRLFPGVPTIAASGLPGFESVLVNGLFAPAGTPAAVINTLSQEVMLFLRKAEIKERFTSTGMESVGNTPAELEAVVKSDIVKWGKLIKSAKIRIE
;
A
#
# COMPACT_ATOMS: atom_id res chain seq x y z
N MET A 1 -12.45 -11.18 -0.97
CA MET A 1 -11.71 -12.32 -1.58
C MET A 1 -12.60 -13.54 -1.80
N LEU A 2 -13.42 -13.97 -0.82
CA LEU A 2 -14.31 -15.14 -1.00
C LEU A 2 -15.28 -14.96 -2.15
N ALA A 3 -15.94 -13.81 -2.26
CA ALA A 3 -16.92 -13.52 -3.31
C ALA A 3 -16.36 -13.71 -4.74
N ILE A 4 -15.13 -13.24 -5.01
CA ILE A 4 -14.52 -13.43 -6.34
C ILE A 4 -14.13 -14.90 -6.58
N LEU A 5 -13.65 -15.61 -5.55
CA LEU A 5 -13.31 -17.03 -5.67
C LEU A 5 -14.54 -17.93 -5.80
N GLY A 6 -15.69 -17.48 -5.31
CA GLY A 6 -16.99 -18.14 -5.43
C GLY A 6 -17.77 -17.77 -6.69
N GLY A 7 -17.27 -16.80 -7.49
CA GLY A 7 -17.96 -16.34 -8.71
C GLY A 7 -19.10 -15.34 -8.45
N GLU A 8 -19.25 -14.84 -7.23
CA GLU A 8 -20.23 -13.81 -6.86
C GLU A 8 -19.80 -12.39 -7.26
N ALA A 9 -18.50 -12.20 -7.53
CA ALA A 9 -17.92 -10.95 -8.01
C ALA A 9 -16.96 -11.23 -9.17
N GLU A 10 -16.93 -10.34 -10.15
CA GLU A 10 -16.08 -10.48 -11.34
C GLU A 10 -14.72 -9.82 -11.17
N LEU A 11 -14.60 -8.81 -10.30
CA LEU A 11 -13.41 -8.01 -10.06
C LEU A 11 -13.28 -7.66 -8.57
N THR A 12 -12.05 -7.55 -8.10
CA THR A 12 -11.75 -7.03 -6.75
C THR A 12 -10.45 -6.25 -6.73
N PHE A 13 -10.39 -5.22 -5.90
CA PHE A 13 -9.13 -4.64 -5.44
C PHE A 13 -8.70 -5.37 -4.17
N ALA A 14 -7.57 -6.04 -4.22
CA ALA A 14 -7.07 -6.85 -3.13
C ALA A 14 -5.66 -6.39 -2.70
N SER A 15 -5.35 -6.52 -1.42
CA SER A 15 -3.96 -6.39 -1.00
C SER A 15 -3.11 -7.50 -1.59
N ALA A 16 -1.82 -7.22 -1.83
CA ALA A 16 -0.88 -8.17 -2.41
C ALA A 16 -0.82 -9.48 -1.61
N GLY A 17 -0.81 -9.40 -0.27
CA GLY A 17 -0.81 -10.57 0.60
C GLY A 17 -2.06 -11.44 0.46
N ALA A 18 -3.25 -10.82 0.33
CA ALA A 18 -4.50 -11.57 0.15
C ALA A 18 -4.60 -12.22 -1.24
N ALA A 19 -3.97 -11.63 -2.27
CA ALA A 19 -4.00 -12.14 -3.64
C ALA A 19 -2.94 -13.22 -3.91
N ALA A 20 -1.83 -13.25 -3.17
CA ALA A 20 -0.66 -14.06 -3.47
C ALA A 20 -0.96 -15.57 -3.60
N ALA A 21 -1.66 -16.16 -2.65
CA ALA A 21 -1.98 -17.59 -2.69
C ALA A 21 -2.97 -17.97 -3.82
N PRO A 22 -4.09 -17.25 -4.02
CA PRO A 22 -4.99 -17.49 -5.14
C PRO A 22 -4.33 -17.31 -6.53
N LEU A 23 -3.42 -16.35 -6.69
CA LEU A 23 -2.68 -16.15 -7.92
C LEU A 23 -1.72 -17.32 -8.19
N LYS A 24 -0.95 -17.76 -7.19
CA LYS A 24 -0.08 -18.95 -7.30
C LYS A 24 -0.86 -20.22 -7.66
N ALA A 25 -2.07 -20.34 -7.16
CA ALA A 25 -2.97 -21.46 -7.45
C ALA A 25 -3.74 -21.32 -8.78
N ASN A 26 -3.45 -20.30 -9.59
CA ASN A 26 -4.16 -19.97 -10.85
C ASN A 26 -5.69 -19.82 -10.69
N ARG A 27 -6.17 -19.48 -9.47
CA ARG A 27 -7.59 -19.23 -9.21
C ARG A 27 -7.99 -17.77 -9.44
N LEU A 28 -7.02 -16.88 -9.57
CA LEU A 28 -7.18 -15.47 -9.93
C LEU A 28 -6.16 -15.11 -11.01
N ARG A 29 -6.46 -14.04 -11.74
CA ARG A 29 -5.55 -13.38 -12.66
C ARG A 29 -5.35 -11.94 -12.21
N ALA A 30 -4.09 -11.52 -12.03
CA ALA A 30 -3.77 -10.12 -11.82
C ALA A 30 -3.95 -9.36 -13.15
N LEU A 31 -4.73 -8.30 -13.14
CA LEU A 31 -4.99 -7.45 -14.31
C LEU A 31 -4.06 -6.23 -14.31
N ALA A 32 -3.91 -5.57 -13.18
CA ALA A 32 -3.03 -4.43 -12.99
C ALA A 32 -2.69 -4.25 -11.51
N VAL A 33 -1.62 -3.51 -11.24
CA VAL A 33 -1.26 -3.02 -9.91
C VAL A 33 -1.66 -1.55 -9.75
N THR A 34 -1.92 -1.14 -8.51
CA THR A 34 -2.40 0.21 -8.17
C THR A 34 -1.25 1.18 -7.83
N THR A 35 -0.02 0.73 -7.88
CA THR A 35 1.19 1.55 -7.69
C THR A 35 1.46 2.43 -8.92
N ALA A 36 2.13 3.58 -8.75
CA ALA A 36 2.53 4.44 -9.86
C ALA A 36 3.50 3.72 -10.81
N GLU A 37 4.42 2.94 -10.25
CA GLU A 37 5.42 2.15 -10.99
C GLU A 37 5.11 0.64 -10.90
N PRO A 38 5.62 -0.18 -11.84
CA PRO A 38 5.48 -1.64 -11.78
C PRO A 38 5.99 -2.21 -10.45
N SER A 39 5.20 -3.08 -9.84
CA SER A 39 5.55 -3.68 -8.55
C SER A 39 6.49 -4.86 -8.69
N ARG A 40 7.51 -4.92 -7.85
CA ARG A 40 8.41 -6.09 -7.75
C ARG A 40 7.71 -7.33 -7.21
N LEU A 41 6.60 -7.16 -6.50
CA LEU A 41 5.79 -8.27 -5.98
C LEU A 41 5.03 -9.01 -7.09
N PHE A 42 4.74 -8.32 -8.20
CA PHE A 42 4.00 -8.87 -9.35
C PHE A 42 4.72 -8.53 -10.67
N PRO A 43 5.87 -9.19 -10.97
CA PRO A 43 6.59 -8.94 -12.20
C PRO A 43 5.71 -9.20 -13.43
N GLY A 44 5.77 -8.28 -14.40
CA GLY A 44 5.00 -8.40 -15.65
C GLY A 44 3.54 -7.95 -15.58
N VAL A 45 3.03 -7.60 -14.39
CA VAL A 45 1.68 -7.02 -14.26
C VAL A 45 1.77 -5.51 -14.48
N PRO A 46 1.01 -4.93 -15.42
CA PRO A 46 1.04 -3.50 -15.71
C PRO A 46 0.45 -2.67 -14.57
N THR A 47 0.73 -1.37 -14.53
CA THR A 47 0.03 -0.44 -13.63
C THR A 47 -1.32 -0.04 -14.23
N ILE A 48 -2.29 0.34 -13.39
CA ILE A 48 -3.55 0.93 -13.85
C ILE A 48 -3.28 2.20 -14.66
N ALA A 49 -2.29 3.01 -14.25
CA ALA A 49 -1.89 4.21 -14.96
C ALA A 49 -1.46 3.92 -16.41
N ALA A 50 -0.67 2.87 -16.63
CA ALA A 50 -0.25 2.43 -17.98
C ALA A 50 -1.38 1.74 -18.76
N SER A 51 -2.44 1.30 -18.09
CA SER A 51 -3.57 0.57 -18.69
C SER A 51 -4.74 1.46 -19.10
N GLY A 52 -4.57 2.79 -19.13
CA GLY A 52 -5.57 3.72 -19.66
C GLY A 52 -6.08 4.78 -18.66
N LEU A 53 -5.56 4.82 -17.44
CA LEU A 53 -5.87 5.85 -16.44
C LEU A 53 -4.61 6.59 -15.97
N PRO A 54 -4.01 7.46 -16.82
CA PRO A 54 -2.78 8.18 -16.49
C PRO A 54 -2.89 8.92 -15.15
N GLY A 55 -1.86 8.81 -14.31
CA GLY A 55 -1.83 9.44 -12.98
C GLY A 55 -2.62 8.71 -11.90
N PHE A 56 -3.21 7.54 -12.21
CA PHE A 56 -3.85 6.73 -11.19
C PHE A 56 -2.78 6.13 -10.26
N GLU A 57 -2.98 6.35 -8.97
CA GLU A 57 -2.21 5.70 -7.92
C GLU A 57 -3.07 5.52 -6.67
N SER A 58 -3.01 4.32 -6.09
CA SER A 58 -3.64 4.02 -4.80
C SER A 58 -2.78 3.00 -4.05
N VAL A 59 -2.11 3.44 -3.01
CA VAL A 59 -1.24 2.62 -2.18
C VAL A 59 -1.71 2.64 -0.74
N LEU A 60 -1.76 1.48 -0.10
CA LEU A 60 -2.02 1.38 1.33
C LEU A 60 -0.72 1.63 2.10
N VAL A 61 -0.69 2.70 2.88
CA VAL A 61 0.45 3.06 3.71
C VAL A 61 0.24 2.57 5.15
N ASN A 62 1.19 1.77 5.64
CA ASN A 62 1.27 1.39 7.05
C ASN A 62 2.38 2.22 7.70
N GLY A 63 2.06 2.97 8.74
CA GLY A 63 2.99 3.85 9.44
C GLY A 63 2.99 3.62 10.95
N LEU A 64 4.10 3.94 11.60
CA LEU A 64 4.21 4.03 13.06
C LEU A 64 3.91 5.46 13.49
N PHE A 65 2.98 5.64 14.41
CA PHE A 65 2.56 6.94 14.93
C PHE A 65 2.80 7.01 16.43
N ALA A 66 3.16 8.19 16.91
CA ALA A 66 3.31 8.47 18.34
C ALA A 66 2.25 9.48 18.80
N PRO A 67 1.94 9.55 20.11
CA PRO A 67 1.05 10.57 20.66
C PRO A 67 1.52 11.99 20.34
N ALA A 68 0.58 12.91 20.14
CA ALA A 68 0.90 14.32 19.99
C ALA A 68 1.68 14.85 21.21
N GLY A 69 2.72 15.65 20.96
CA GLY A 69 3.58 16.19 22.02
C GLY A 69 4.72 15.27 22.43
N THR A 70 4.89 14.08 21.81
CA THR A 70 6.10 13.26 22.02
C THR A 70 7.36 14.08 21.65
N PRO A 71 8.39 14.15 22.55
CA PRO A 71 9.59 14.93 22.28
C PRO A 71 10.29 14.53 20.99
N ALA A 72 10.77 15.53 20.23
CA ALA A 72 11.43 15.30 18.94
C ALA A 72 12.62 14.33 19.02
N ALA A 73 13.38 14.38 20.11
CA ALA A 73 14.49 13.44 20.33
C ALA A 73 14.03 11.97 20.34
N VAL A 74 12.88 11.69 20.98
CA VAL A 74 12.29 10.34 21.02
C VAL A 74 11.83 9.92 19.62
N ILE A 75 11.13 10.81 18.89
CA ILE A 75 10.69 10.54 17.50
C ILE A 75 11.90 10.24 16.61
N ASN A 76 12.96 11.04 16.69
CA ASN A 76 14.16 10.84 15.88
C ASN A 76 14.84 9.50 16.20
N THR A 77 14.99 9.14 17.47
CA THR A 77 15.57 7.86 17.87
C THR A 77 14.73 6.70 17.33
N LEU A 78 13.41 6.70 17.54
CA LEU A 78 12.52 5.65 17.05
C LEU A 78 12.57 5.54 15.52
N SER A 79 12.54 6.67 14.82
CA SER A 79 12.62 6.69 13.35
C SER A 79 13.92 6.07 12.84
N GLN A 80 15.07 6.42 13.45
CA GLN A 80 16.37 5.85 13.08
C GLN A 80 16.41 4.35 13.30
N GLU A 81 15.95 3.86 14.44
CA GLU A 81 15.92 2.43 14.76
C GLU A 81 15.00 1.66 13.80
N VAL A 82 13.82 2.19 13.51
CA VAL A 82 12.87 1.58 12.54
C VAL A 82 13.49 1.54 11.14
N MET A 83 14.12 2.63 10.68
CA MET A 83 14.79 2.65 9.37
C MET A 83 15.94 1.62 9.30
N LEU A 84 16.76 1.50 10.36
CA LEU A 84 17.82 0.50 10.42
C LEU A 84 17.25 -0.93 10.39
N PHE A 85 16.18 -1.17 11.13
CA PHE A 85 15.48 -2.45 11.13
C PHE A 85 14.94 -2.83 9.75
N LEU A 86 14.25 -1.89 9.08
CA LEU A 86 13.66 -2.11 7.75
C LEU A 86 14.70 -2.32 6.63
N ARG A 87 15.96 -1.92 6.83
CA ARG A 87 17.05 -2.15 5.87
C ARG A 87 17.61 -3.57 5.90
N LYS A 88 17.37 -4.35 6.97
CA LYS A 88 17.85 -5.72 7.08
C LYS A 88 17.23 -6.61 6.00
N ALA A 89 18.05 -7.43 5.34
CA ALA A 89 17.61 -8.29 4.24
C ALA A 89 16.49 -9.25 4.66
N GLU A 90 16.65 -9.90 5.82
CA GLU A 90 15.65 -10.81 6.41
C GLU A 90 14.28 -10.13 6.63
N ILE A 91 14.29 -8.85 7.02
CA ILE A 91 13.07 -8.09 7.25
C ILE A 91 12.41 -7.73 5.92
N LYS A 92 13.18 -7.30 4.92
CA LYS A 92 12.67 -7.05 3.56
C LYS A 92 12.02 -8.31 2.96
N GLU A 93 12.68 -9.46 3.07
CA GLU A 93 12.14 -10.73 2.60
C GLU A 93 10.83 -11.10 3.32
N ARG A 94 10.79 -10.91 4.63
CA ARG A 94 9.59 -11.17 5.43
C ARG A 94 8.43 -10.25 5.02
N PHE A 95 8.67 -8.95 4.83
CA PHE A 95 7.63 -8.02 4.32
C PHE A 95 7.18 -8.43 2.91
N THR A 96 8.11 -8.70 2.01
CA THR A 96 7.81 -9.17 0.65
C THR A 96 6.96 -10.44 0.65
N SER A 97 7.28 -11.41 1.51
CA SER A 97 6.49 -12.67 1.61
C SER A 97 5.06 -12.46 2.09
N THR A 98 4.79 -11.37 2.80
CA THR A 98 3.44 -10.95 3.22
C THR A 98 2.77 -9.97 2.26
N GLY A 99 3.40 -9.67 1.12
CA GLY A 99 2.86 -8.75 0.11
C GLY A 99 3.01 -7.28 0.47
N MET A 100 4.00 -6.94 1.28
CA MET A 100 4.33 -5.56 1.66
C MET A 100 5.72 -5.19 1.15
N GLU A 101 5.93 -3.91 0.84
CA GLU A 101 7.24 -3.34 0.59
C GLU A 101 7.71 -2.52 1.79
N SER A 102 8.95 -2.74 2.24
CA SER A 102 9.53 -1.93 3.31
C SER A 102 10.15 -0.67 2.72
N VAL A 103 9.60 0.50 3.03
CA VAL A 103 10.04 1.80 2.49
C VAL A 103 11.02 2.48 3.43
N GLY A 104 10.66 2.66 4.70
CA GLY A 104 11.53 3.29 5.70
C GLY A 104 11.65 4.81 5.53
N ASN A 105 10.53 5.50 5.46
CA ASN A 105 10.48 6.97 5.39
C ASN A 105 10.93 7.63 6.69
N THR A 106 11.43 8.85 6.56
CA THR A 106 11.59 9.79 7.68
C THR A 106 10.22 10.27 8.17
N PRO A 107 10.13 10.82 9.40
CA PRO A 107 8.87 11.41 9.90
C PRO A 107 8.30 12.49 8.98
N ALA A 108 9.14 13.34 8.40
CA ALA A 108 8.71 14.40 7.49
C ALA A 108 8.14 13.85 6.17
N GLU A 109 8.77 12.81 5.61
CA GLU A 109 8.29 12.15 4.39
C GLU A 109 6.96 11.45 4.64
N LEU A 110 6.79 10.72 5.78
CA LEU A 110 5.52 10.11 6.13
C LEU A 110 4.42 11.15 6.34
N GLU A 111 4.74 12.26 7.02
CA GLU A 111 3.80 13.36 7.20
C GLU A 111 3.33 13.95 5.86
N ALA A 112 4.24 14.13 4.90
CA ALA A 112 3.92 14.62 3.57
C ALA A 112 2.96 13.67 2.81
N VAL A 113 3.22 12.35 2.88
CA VAL A 113 2.35 11.33 2.30
C VAL A 113 0.95 11.39 2.93
N VAL A 114 0.86 11.41 4.27
CA VAL A 114 -0.42 11.47 4.98
C VAL A 114 -1.21 12.73 4.61
N LYS A 115 -0.56 13.89 4.56
CA LYS A 115 -1.21 15.15 4.16
C LYS A 115 -1.74 15.09 2.73
N SER A 116 -0.94 14.56 1.81
CA SER A 116 -1.33 14.38 0.40
C SER A 116 -2.54 13.46 0.29
N ASP A 117 -2.52 12.33 0.99
CA ASP A 117 -3.62 11.37 0.97
C ASP A 117 -4.92 11.94 1.56
N ILE A 118 -4.85 12.68 2.65
CA ILE A 118 -6.01 13.36 3.23
C ILE A 118 -6.67 14.29 2.20
N VAL A 119 -5.87 15.07 1.46
CA VAL A 119 -6.39 15.97 0.43
C VAL A 119 -6.98 15.19 -0.74
N LYS A 120 -6.27 14.20 -1.25
CA LYS A 120 -6.67 13.35 -2.39
C LYS A 120 -7.97 12.62 -2.10
N TRP A 121 -8.00 11.86 -1.02
CA TRP A 121 -9.16 11.05 -0.65
C TRP A 121 -10.33 11.90 -0.19
N GLY A 122 -10.07 13.02 0.52
CA GLY A 122 -11.11 13.96 0.92
C GLY A 122 -11.86 14.57 -0.26
N LYS A 123 -11.15 14.92 -1.37
CA LYS A 123 -11.78 15.37 -2.62
C LYS A 123 -12.63 14.26 -3.25
N LEU A 124 -12.08 13.04 -3.33
CA LEU A 124 -12.78 11.91 -3.94
C LEU A 124 -14.05 11.54 -3.16
N ILE A 125 -13.96 11.42 -1.83
CA ILE A 125 -15.10 11.10 -0.95
C ILE A 125 -16.23 12.12 -1.14
N LYS A 126 -15.88 13.41 -1.18
CA LYS A 126 -16.87 14.49 -1.41
C LYS A 126 -17.51 14.40 -2.79
N SER A 127 -16.71 14.24 -3.85
CA SER A 127 -17.22 14.18 -5.22
C SER A 127 -18.07 12.94 -5.49
N ALA A 128 -17.69 11.81 -4.93
CA ALA A 128 -18.43 10.55 -5.05
C ALA A 128 -19.60 10.43 -4.05
N LYS A 129 -19.82 11.46 -3.19
CA LYS A 129 -20.89 11.46 -2.16
C LYS A 129 -20.86 10.22 -1.25
N ILE A 130 -19.68 9.68 -0.99
CA ILE A 130 -19.51 8.54 -0.11
C ILE A 130 -19.85 8.96 1.32
N ARG A 131 -20.75 8.23 1.97
CA ARG A 131 -21.14 8.41 3.39
C ARG A 131 -20.69 7.19 4.17
N ILE A 132 -20.17 7.41 5.36
CA ILE A 132 -19.92 6.35 6.36
C ILE A 132 -21.21 6.23 7.16
N GLU A 133 -21.83 5.05 7.13
CA GLU A 133 -22.97 4.69 7.98
C GLU A 133 -22.47 4.27 9.36
#